data_1ae31166597936233a42ae6b10773b7b
#
_entry.id   1ae31166597936233a42ae6b10773b7b
#
_cell.length_a   1.000
_cell.length_b   1.000
_cell.length_c   1.000
_cell.angle_alpha   90.00
_cell.angle_beta   90.00
_cell.angle_gamma   90.00
#
_symmetry.space_group_name_H-M   'P 1'
#
loop_
_entity.id
_entity.type
_entity.pdbx_description
1 polymer ?
#
loop_
_entity_poly.entity_id
_entity_poly.type
_entity_poly.pdbx_seq_one_letter_code
_entity_poly.pdbx_strand_id
1 'polypeptide(L)'
;MKVLLSIKPEFASRIFDGSKKYEYRRTIFKRREVEAIVVYASDPIRRVIGEFEIGEILHDEPDELWAQTCSYAGITKQRFMEYFVNQAKGYAIGIKEVRKYEDPLPLSELMISWPPQSFQYLDVGENSYLPNIAK
;
A
#
# COMPACT_ATOMS: atom_id res chain seq x y z
N MET A 1 -0.67 -2.52 -14.74
CA MET A 1 0.45 -1.78 -14.13
C MET A 1 0.33 -1.82 -12.62
N LYS A 2 1.45 -1.92 -11.92
CA LYS A 2 1.47 -1.96 -10.47
C LYS A 2 2.29 -0.79 -9.91
N VAL A 3 2.09 -0.49 -8.64
CA VAL A 3 2.84 0.55 -7.93
C VAL A 3 3.44 -0.06 -6.68
N LEU A 4 4.69 0.26 -6.44
CA LEU A 4 5.40 -0.13 -5.22
C LEU A 4 5.20 0.96 -4.17
N LEU A 5 4.74 0.56 -2.98
CA LEU A 5 4.63 1.46 -1.83
C LEU A 5 5.46 0.92 -0.68
N SER A 6 6.14 1.83 0.01
CA SER A 6 6.80 1.51 1.28
C SER A 6 5.77 1.65 2.39
N ILE A 7 5.56 0.59 3.14
CA ILE A 7 4.55 0.54 4.20
C ILE A 7 5.23 0.04 5.48
N LYS A 8 4.94 0.67 6.60
CA LYS A 8 5.48 0.23 7.90
C LYS A 8 5.07 -1.21 8.17
N PRO A 9 5.98 -2.04 8.74
CA PRO A 9 5.68 -3.45 8.97
C PRO A 9 4.39 -3.71 9.75
N GLU A 10 4.09 -2.90 10.76
CA GLU A 10 2.86 -3.09 11.53
C GLU A 10 1.60 -2.92 10.67
N PHE A 11 1.61 -1.95 9.75
CA PHE A 11 0.47 -1.74 8.86
C PHE A 11 0.43 -2.78 7.75
N ALA A 12 1.60 -3.14 7.23
CA ALA A 12 1.69 -4.20 6.23
C ALA A 12 1.12 -5.51 6.77
N SER A 13 1.47 -5.85 8.01
CA SER A 13 0.94 -7.04 8.67
C SER A 13 -0.59 -7.02 8.75
N ARG A 14 -1.16 -5.87 9.08
CA ARG A 14 -2.62 -5.73 9.18
C ARG A 14 -3.32 -5.77 7.83
N ILE A 15 -2.64 -5.35 6.77
CA ILE A 15 -3.17 -5.51 5.41
C ILE A 15 -3.32 -6.99 5.09
N PHE A 16 -2.28 -7.79 5.34
CA PHE A 16 -2.30 -9.18 4.97
C PHE A 16 -3.09 -10.08 5.92
N ASP A 17 -3.36 -9.63 7.15
CA ASP A 17 -4.25 -10.38 8.03
C ASP A 17 -5.72 -10.00 7.87
N GLY A 18 -6.01 -8.99 7.04
CA GLY A 18 -7.38 -8.58 6.72
C GLY A 18 -7.99 -7.54 7.65
N SER A 19 -7.29 -7.14 8.70
CA SER A 19 -7.83 -6.16 9.65
C SER A 19 -7.76 -4.73 9.12
N LYS A 20 -6.85 -4.46 8.18
CA LYS A 20 -6.69 -3.15 7.56
C LYS A 20 -7.11 -3.26 6.09
N LYS A 21 -8.18 -2.55 5.73
CA LYS A 21 -8.72 -2.58 4.37
C LYS A 21 -8.56 -1.28 3.61
N TYR A 22 -7.79 -0.35 4.17
CA TYR A 22 -7.47 0.92 3.52
C TYR A 22 -6.03 1.29 3.81
N GLU A 23 -5.33 1.72 2.77
CA GLU A 23 -4.00 2.30 2.90
C GLU A 23 -4.11 3.80 2.68
N TYR A 24 -3.70 4.59 3.69
CA TYR A 24 -3.85 6.04 3.66
C TYR A 24 -2.60 6.71 3.11
N ARG A 25 -2.81 7.65 2.19
CA ARG A 25 -1.72 8.39 1.56
C ARG A 25 -2.07 9.87 1.46
N ARG A 26 -1.04 10.73 1.57
CA ARG A 26 -1.20 12.16 1.37
C ARG A 26 -1.23 12.51 -0.11
N THR A 27 -0.53 11.73 -0.92
CA THR A 27 -0.47 11.88 -2.37
C THR A 27 -0.77 10.54 -3.01
N ILE A 28 -1.16 10.60 -4.28
CA ILE A 28 -1.53 9.39 -5.02
C ILE A 28 -0.83 9.39 -6.38
N PHE A 29 -0.60 8.22 -6.91
CA PHE A 29 -0.13 8.05 -8.28
C PHE A 29 -1.21 8.52 -9.26
N LYS A 30 -0.79 8.97 -10.44
CA LYS A 30 -1.70 9.60 -11.39
C LYS A 30 -2.17 8.69 -12.51
N ARG A 31 -1.46 7.60 -12.78
CA ARG A 31 -1.82 6.69 -13.86
C ARG A 31 -3.02 5.85 -13.48
N ARG A 32 -4.03 5.88 -14.35
CA ARG A 32 -5.30 5.18 -14.10
C ARG A 32 -5.21 3.68 -14.32
N GLU A 33 -4.22 3.23 -15.08
CA GLU A 33 -4.04 1.80 -15.35
C GLU A 33 -3.44 1.04 -14.17
N VAL A 34 -3.12 1.72 -13.07
CA VAL A 34 -2.63 1.05 -11.86
C VAL A 34 -3.76 0.25 -11.24
N GLU A 35 -3.57 -1.05 -11.10
CA GLU A 35 -4.59 -1.97 -10.61
C GLU A 35 -4.20 -2.66 -9.30
N ALA A 36 -2.91 -2.64 -8.96
CA ALA A 36 -2.41 -3.34 -7.80
C ALA A 36 -1.26 -2.59 -7.16
N ILE A 37 -1.12 -2.81 -5.86
CA ILE A 37 -0.05 -2.25 -5.04
C ILE A 37 0.85 -3.40 -4.61
N VAL A 38 2.14 -3.25 -4.87
CA VAL A 38 3.18 -4.14 -4.36
C VAL A 38 3.69 -3.53 -3.05
N VAL A 39 3.68 -4.31 -1.99
CA VAL A 39 3.96 -3.84 -0.64
C VAL A 39 5.40 -4.15 -0.25
N TYR A 40 6.17 -3.08 -0.04
CA TYR A 40 7.50 -3.18 0.55
C TYR A 40 7.36 -2.84 2.04
N ALA A 41 7.65 -3.82 2.89
CA ALA A 41 7.66 -3.59 4.34
C ALA A 41 8.98 -2.90 4.69
N SER A 42 8.89 -1.70 5.24
CA SER A 42 10.06 -0.89 5.56
C SER A 42 10.85 -1.46 6.75
N ASP A 43 11.87 -0.73 7.21
CA ASP A 43 12.70 -1.16 8.33
C ASP A 43 11.87 -1.71 9.49
N PRO A 44 12.31 -2.78 10.12
CA PRO A 44 13.53 -3.55 9.90
C PRO A 44 13.40 -4.69 8.89
N ILE A 45 12.21 -4.89 8.32
CA ILE A 45 11.95 -6.03 7.41
C ILE A 45 12.69 -5.87 6.09
N ARG A 46 12.55 -4.71 5.44
CA ARG A 46 13.21 -4.38 4.17
C ARG A 46 12.99 -5.44 3.10
N ARG A 47 11.73 -5.84 2.89
CA ARG A 47 11.40 -6.87 1.90
C ARG A 47 10.08 -6.54 1.24
N VAL A 48 9.96 -6.95 -0.01
CA VAL A 48 8.70 -6.95 -0.73
C VAL A 48 7.97 -8.21 -0.28
N ILE A 49 6.85 -8.05 0.40
CA ILE A 49 6.20 -9.14 1.09
C ILE A 49 4.90 -9.62 0.45
N GLY A 50 4.37 -8.87 -0.48
CA GLY A 50 3.14 -9.26 -1.14
C GLY A 50 2.58 -8.12 -1.96
N GLU A 51 1.34 -8.29 -2.40
CA GLU A 51 0.64 -7.26 -3.17
C GLU A 51 -0.85 -7.33 -2.87
N PHE A 52 -1.55 -6.27 -3.22
CA PHE A 52 -2.99 -6.29 -3.14
C PHE A 52 -3.62 -5.60 -4.35
N GLU A 53 -4.80 -6.06 -4.70
CA GLU A 53 -5.60 -5.45 -5.75
C GLU A 53 -6.30 -4.21 -5.19
N ILE A 54 -6.30 -3.14 -5.97
CA ILE A 54 -6.93 -1.89 -5.57
C ILE A 54 -8.44 -2.01 -5.75
N GLY A 55 -9.16 -1.67 -4.70
CA GLY A 55 -10.61 -1.48 -4.77
C GLY A 55 -10.92 -0.04 -5.14
N GLU A 56 -11.75 0.61 -4.33
CA GLU A 56 -12.09 2.00 -4.55
C GLU A 56 -11.04 2.91 -3.89
N ILE A 57 -10.70 4.02 -4.54
CA ILE A 57 -9.82 5.02 -3.95
C ILE A 57 -10.68 6.21 -3.54
N LEU A 58 -10.71 6.49 -2.23
CA LEU A 58 -11.44 7.62 -1.69
C LEU A 58 -10.53 8.83 -1.57
N HIS A 59 -11.08 10.00 -1.82
CA HIS A 59 -10.34 11.26 -1.71
C HIS A 59 -11.25 12.28 -1.04
N ASP A 60 -10.90 12.69 0.17
CA ASP A 60 -11.76 13.58 0.95
C ASP A 60 -10.97 14.23 2.07
N GLU A 61 -11.65 15.12 2.82
CA GLU A 61 -11.09 15.69 4.02
C GLU A 61 -10.83 14.57 5.05
N PRO A 62 -9.80 14.73 5.90
CA PRO A 62 -9.47 13.66 6.86
C PRO A 62 -10.63 13.20 7.73
N ASP A 63 -11.44 14.11 8.22
CA ASP A 63 -12.59 13.74 9.07
C ASP A 63 -13.58 12.86 8.29
N GLU A 64 -13.83 13.17 7.03
CA GLU A 64 -14.72 12.38 6.18
C GLU A 64 -14.12 11.04 5.83
N LEU A 65 -12.83 11.00 5.54
CA LEU A 65 -12.14 9.74 5.29
C LEU A 65 -12.23 8.82 6.51
N TRP A 66 -12.02 9.38 7.69
CA TRP A 66 -12.11 8.60 8.92
C TRP A 66 -13.51 8.04 9.12
N ALA A 67 -14.52 8.87 8.93
CA ALA A 67 -15.91 8.45 9.07
C ALA A 67 -16.26 7.29 8.13
N GLN A 68 -15.74 7.32 6.92
CA GLN A 68 -16.03 6.30 5.91
C GLN A 68 -15.22 5.01 6.09
N THR A 69 -14.06 5.07 6.75
CA THR A 69 -13.11 3.95 6.73
C THR A 69 -12.72 3.42 8.10
N CYS A 70 -13.16 4.05 9.18
CA CYS A 70 -12.64 3.77 10.53
C CYS A 70 -12.82 2.31 10.98
N SER A 71 -13.84 1.63 10.51
CA SER A 71 -14.09 0.23 10.91
C SER A 71 -12.97 -0.72 10.49
N TYR A 72 -12.25 -0.40 9.42
CA TYR A 72 -11.17 -1.22 8.89
C TYR A 72 -9.92 -0.40 8.61
N ALA A 73 -9.70 0.64 9.44
CA ALA A 73 -8.59 1.56 9.23
C ALA A 73 -7.22 0.93 9.55
N GLY A 74 -7.18 0.02 10.50
CA GLY A 74 -5.93 -0.62 10.90
C GLY A 74 -4.93 0.35 11.53
N ILE A 75 -5.41 1.50 12.02
CA ILE A 75 -4.62 2.56 12.63
C ILE A 75 -5.51 3.27 13.64
N THR A 76 -4.94 3.79 14.71
CA THR A 76 -5.73 4.56 15.67
C THR A 76 -6.14 5.91 15.08
N LYS A 77 -7.25 6.46 15.59
CA LYS A 77 -7.69 7.77 15.15
C LYS A 77 -6.63 8.83 15.39
N GLN A 78 -5.96 8.78 16.53
CA GLN A 78 -4.90 9.72 16.86
C GLN A 78 -3.80 9.71 15.83
N ARG A 79 -3.28 8.53 15.48
CA ARG A 79 -2.22 8.40 14.48
C ARG A 79 -2.69 8.80 13.09
N PHE A 80 -3.94 8.49 12.76
CA PHE A 80 -4.53 8.90 11.50
C PHE A 80 -4.57 10.43 11.38
N MET A 81 -5.04 11.11 12.42
CA MET A 81 -5.13 12.57 12.41
C MET A 81 -3.74 13.22 12.40
N GLU A 82 -2.77 12.64 13.10
CA GLU A 82 -1.40 13.11 13.06
C GLU A 82 -0.79 12.96 11.66
N TYR A 83 -1.08 11.85 11.00
CA TYR A 83 -0.59 11.60 9.65
C TYR A 83 -1.11 12.64 8.65
N PHE A 84 -2.37 13.02 8.79
CA PHE A 84 -2.99 13.98 7.88
C PHE A 84 -2.96 15.43 8.39
N VAL A 85 -2.19 15.72 9.43
CA VAL A 85 -2.09 17.10 9.94
C VAL A 85 -1.65 18.05 8.83
N ASN A 86 -2.32 19.20 8.74
CA ASN A 86 -2.05 20.22 7.71
C ASN A 86 -2.35 19.77 6.27
N GLN A 87 -3.09 18.69 6.11
CA GLN A 87 -3.55 18.25 4.80
C GLN A 87 -5.03 18.60 4.64
N ALA A 88 -5.37 19.33 3.58
CA ALA A 88 -6.77 19.65 3.31
C ALA A 88 -7.55 18.40 2.96
N LYS A 89 -6.95 17.51 2.18
CA LYS A 89 -7.54 16.23 1.77
C LYS A 89 -6.50 15.14 1.81
N GLY A 90 -6.96 13.91 1.89
CA GLY A 90 -6.11 12.73 1.81
C GLY A 90 -6.73 11.67 0.93
N TYR A 91 -6.03 10.57 0.79
CA TYR A 91 -6.48 9.42 -0.01
C TYR A 91 -6.56 8.19 0.87
N ALA A 92 -7.57 7.37 0.60
CA ALA A 92 -7.69 6.05 1.18
C ALA A 92 -7.79 5.04 0.04
N ILE A 93 -6.77 4.22 -0.12
CA ILE A 93 -6.72 3.19 -1.16
C ILE A 93 -7.41 1.95 -0.60
N GLY A 94 -8.56 1.59 -1.17
CA GLY A 94 -9.27 0.39 -0.76
C GLY A 94 -8.52 -0.86 -1.16
N ILE A 95 -8.48 -1.83 -0.27
CA ILE A 95 -7.78 -3.10 -0.46
C ILE A 95 -8.79 -4.18 -0.77
N LYS A 96 -8.71 -4.74 -1.97
CA LYS A 96 -9.69 -5.71 -2.44
C LYS A 96 -9.24 -7.13 -2.18
N GLU A 97 -8.20 -7.59 -2.84
CA GLU A 97 -7.64 -8.91 -2.64
C GLU A 97 -6.18 -8.83 -2.28
N VAL A 98 -5.75 -9.61 -1.32
CA VAL A 98 -4.35 -9.62 -0.90
C VAL A 98 -3.68 -10.92 -1.32
N ARG A 99 -2.42 -10.82 -1.71
CA ARG A 99 -1.59 -11.97 -2.08
C ARG A 99 -0.25 -11.82 -1.37
N LYS A 100 -0.09 -12.56 -0.29
CA LYS A 100 1.17 -12.57 0.42
C LYS A 100 2.12 -13.51 -0.32
N TYR A 101 3.33 -13.04 -0.60
CA TYR A 101 4.33 -13.85 -1.28
C TYR A 101 4.80 -14.97 -0.36
N GLU A 102 5.03 -16.14 -0.95
CA GLU A 102 5.57 -17.28 -0.23
C GLU A 102 6.94 -16.94 0.36
N ASP A 103 7.79 -16.32 -0.45
CA ASP A 103 9.11 -15.87 -0.03
C ASP A 103 9.22 -14.37 -0.20
N PRO A 104 9.48 -13.61 0.89
CA PRO A 104 9.74 -12.17 0.78
C PRO A 104 10.93 -11.91 -0.12
N LEU A 105 10.85 -10.85 -0.92
CA LEU A 105 11.87 -10.52 -1.92
C LEU A 105 12.63 -9.25 -1.54
N PRO A 106 13.95 -9.22 -1.70
CA PRO A 106 14.68 -7.96 -1.60
C PRO A 106 14.34 -7.07 -2.80
N LEU A 107 14.50 -5.75 -2.66
CA LEU A 107 14.24 -4.82 -3.76
C LEU A 107 15.08 -5.12 -5.00
N SER A 108 16.26 -5.69 -4.81
CA SER A 108 17.14 -6.04 -5.92
C SER A 108 16.48 -7.01 -6.91
N GLU A 109 15.57 -7.83 -6.45
CA GLU A 109 14.80 -8.75 -7.33
C GLU A 109 13.87 -7.96 -8.27
N LEU A 110 13.54 -6.73 -7.92
CA LEU A 110 12.75 -5.84 -8.77
C LEU A 110 13.65 -4.84 -9.50
N MET A 111 14.97 -5.00 -9.40
CA MET A 111 15.95 -4.10 -9.99
C MET A 111 15.83 -2.67 -9.46
N ILE A 112 15.48 -2.56 -8.18
CA ILE A 112 15.31 -1.29 -7.48
C ILE A 112 16.38 -1.19 -6.40
N SER A 113 17.11 -0.06 -6.37
CA SER A 113 18.22 0.15 -5.44
C SER A 113 17.77 0.74 -4.11
N TRP A 114 16.71 1.55 -4.12
CA TRP A 114 16.26 2.27 -2.93
C TRP A 114 14.75 2.18 -2.80
N PRO A 115 14.23 2.06 -1.56
CA PRO A 115 12.78 2.08 -1.38
C PRO A 115 12.23 3.46 -1.75
N PRO A 116 11.05 3.51 -2.37
CA PRO A 116 10.43 4.80 -2.71
C PRO A 116 10.00 5.53 -1.45
N GLN A 117 10.15 6.86 -1.43
CA GLN A 117 9.65 7.68 -0.33
C GLN A 117 8.14 7.83 -0.40
N SER A 118 7.60 7.88 -1.59
CA SER A 118 6.16 7.98 -1.82
C SER A 118 5.67 6.73 -2.56
N PHE A 119 5.95 6.64 -3.85
CA PHE A 119 5.58 5.48 -4.64
C PHE A 119 6.50 5.35 -5.85
N GLN A 120 6.47 4.17 -6.48
CA GLN A 120 7.20 3.94 -7.71
C GLN A 120 6.38 3.05 -8.63
N TYR A 121 6.23 3.46 -9.88
CA TYR A 121 5.55 2.64 -10.87
C TYR A 121 6.40 1.41 -11.21
N LEU A 122 5.72 0.28 -11.32
CA LEU A 122 6.32 -0.97 -11.77
C LEU A 122 5.64 -1.38 -13.06
N ASP A 123 6.36 -1.29 -14.16
CA ASP A 123 5.86 -1.77 -15.42
C ASP A 123 6.26 -3.23 -15.57
N VAL A 124 5.50 -4.09 -14.90
CA VAL A 124 5.82 -5.52 -14.89
C VAL A 124 5.33 -6.24 -16.13
N GLY A 125 4.46 -5.59 -16.92
CA GLY A 125 3.96 -6.18 -18.14
C GLY A 125 3.37 -7.57 -17.95
N GLU A 126 3.34 -8.34 -19.02
CA GLU A 126 2.85 -9.70 -19.01
C GLU A 126 3.86 -10.66 -18.38
N ASN A 127 5.12 -10.29 -18.42
CA ASN A 127 6.20 -11.09 -17.86
C ASN A 127 6.53 -10.57 -16.46
N SER A 128 5.65 -10.85 -15.53
CA SER A 128 5.81 -10.38 -14.17
C SER A 128 7.17 -10.77 -13.60
N TYR A 129 7.85 -9.80 -12.95
CA TYR A 129 9.05 -10.05 -12.19
C TYR A 129 8.76 -10.65 -10.83
N LEU A 130 7.51 -10.88 -10.52
CA LEU A 130 7.07 -11.31 -9.19
C LEU A 130 6.78 -12.82 -9.22
N PRO A 131 7.82 -13.65 -9.24
CA PRO A 131 7.65 -15.08 -9.49
C PRO A 131 7.06 -15.86 -8.33
N ASN A 132 7.11 -15.31 -7.13
CA ASN A 132 6.73 -16.01 -5.91
C ASN A 132 5.44 -15.52 -5.31
N ILE A 133 4.47 -15.23 -6.14
CA ILE A 133 3.16 -14.84 -5.63
C ILE A 133 2.53 -16.06 -4.97
N ALA A 134 2.12 -15.91 -3.73
CA ALA A 134 1.44 -16.97 -3.00
C ALA A 134 0.11 -17.28 -3.68
N LYS A 135 -0.14 -18.55 -3.84
CA LYS A 135 -1.34 -19.02 -4.54
C LYS A 135 -2.45 -19.35 -3.57
#